data_5bf4f37b71611a22a046af6ee0a77885
#
_entry.id   5bf4f37b71611a22a046af6ee0a77885
#
_cell.length_a   1.000
_cell.length_b   1.000
_cell.length_c   1.000
_cell.angle_alpha   90.00
_cell.angle_beta   90.00
_cell.angle_gamma   90.00
#
_symmetry.space_group_name_H-M   'P 1'
#
loop_
_entity.id
_entity.type
_entity.pdbx_description
1 polymer ?
#
loop_
_entity_poly.entity_id
_entity_poly.type
_entity_poly.pdbx_seq_one_letter_code
_entity_poly.pdbx_strand_id
1 'polypeptide(L)'
;MSDGIRFCTAPDGARLAFAVHGDGPPLVRVATWLTHLELDGASPVWRHWLDGLGDRHTVLRYDERGCGLSEMGARDPSAEVWVSDLETVVDAVGLDRFTLLGVSQGGAIAVAYAARHPDRVSELVLYGAYARGRRMRGQQPEEDALVAFMQTLTDGYMSRETP
;
A
#
# COMPACT_ATOMS: atom_id res chain seq x y z
N MET A 1 -15.63 -12.51 -4.58
CA MET A 1 -15.61 -13.04 -3.19
C MET A 1 -15.28 -11.85 -2.30
N SER A 2 -16.05 -11.60 -1.23
CA SER A 2 -15.70 -10.51 -0.31
C SER A 2 -14.46 -10.95 0.45
N ASP A 3 -13.36 -10.32 0.13
CA ASP A 3 -12.10 -10.46 0.87
C ASP A 3 -12.41 -10.09 2.32
N GLY A 4 -12.29 -11.05 3.25
CA GLY A 4 -12.50 -10.76 4.66
C GLY A 4 -11.49 -9.72 5.12
N ILE A 5 -11.93 -8.45 5.24
CA ILE A 5 -11.08 -7.37 5.74
C ILE A 5 -10.78 -7.64 7.20
N ARG A 6 -9.52 -7.61 7.54
CA ARG A 6 -8.97 -7.82 8.88
C ARG A 6 -8.18 -6.59 9.31
N PHE A 7 -7.89 -6.52 10.60
CA PHE A 7 -7.15 -5.40 11.17
C PHE A 7 -6.01 -5.91 12.04
N CYS A 8 -4.92 -5.17 12.05
CA CYS A 8 -3.82 -5.32 13.01
C CYS A 8 -3.46 -3.96 13.60
N THR A 9 -2.61 -3.97 14.62
CA THR A 9 -2.19 -2.75 15.32
C THR A 9 -0.69 -2.58 15.20
N ALA A 10 -0.26 -1.45 14.66
CA ALA A 10 1.14 -1.07 14.58
C ALA A 10 1.75 -0.78 15.97
N PRO A 11 3.07 -0.78 16.13
CA PRO A 11 3.73 -0.56 17.43
C PRO A 11 3.39 0.77 18.11
N ASP A 12 3.02 1.78 17.33
CA ASP A 12 2.57 3.10 17.81
C ASP A 12 1.07 3.18 18.14
N GLY A 13 0.35 2.04 18.00
CA GLY A 13 -1.07 1.91 18.28
C GLY A 13 -1.98 2.15 17.07
N ALA A 14 -1.46 2.55 15.91
CA ALA A 14 -2.27 2.78 14.73
C ALA A 14 -2.92 1.49 14.22
N ARG A 15 -4.20 1.55 13.88
CA ARG A 15 -4.96 0.43 13.34
C ARG A 15 -4.82 0.37 11.82
N LEU A 16 -4.38 -0.77 11.30
CA LEU A 16 -4.16 -1.01 9.87
C LEU A 16 -5.15 -2.05 9.35
N ALA A 17 -5.83 -1.72 8.25
CA ALA A 17 -6.72 -2.61 7.54
C ALA A 17 -5.97 -3.40 6.48
N PHE A 18 -6.22 -4.70 6.39
CA PHE A 18 -5.63 -5.56 5.37
C PHE A 18 -6.59 -6.65 4.89
N ALA A 19 -6.33 -7.18 3.71
CA ALA A 19 -7.07 -8.29 3.13
C ALA A 19 -6.14 -9.25 2.39
N VAL A 20 -6.54 -10.53 2.35
CA VAL A 20 -5.83 -11.58 1.61
C VAL A 20 -6.82 -12.23 0.66
N HIS A 21 -6.46 -12.37 -0.62
CA HIS A 21 -7.28 -13.04 -1.62
C HIS A 21 -6.42 -13.83 -2.59
N GLY A 22 -7.06 -14.67 -3.38
CA GLY A 22 -6.38 -15.53 -4.36
C GLY A 22 -5.79 -16.79 -3.75
N ASP A 23 -5.10 -17.59 -4.59
CA ASP A 23 -4.47 -18.84 -4.21
C ASP A 23 -3.15 -19.00 -4.97
N GLY A 24 -2.11 -19.48 -4.29
CA GLY A 24 -0.78 -19.66 -4.85
C GLY A 24 0.35 -19.06 -4.00
N PRO A 25 1.55 -18.88 -4.60
CA PRO A 25 2.68 -18.28 -3.89
C PRO A 25 2.35 -16.90 -3.31
N PRO A 26 2.86 -16.56 -2.12
CA PRO A 26 2.53 -15.30 -1.47
C PRO A 26 3.12 -14.10 -2.20
N LEU A 27 2.29 -13.09 -2.42
CA LEU A 27 2.63 -11.78 -2.97
C LEU A 27 2.09 -10.69 -2.07
N VAL A 28 2.93 -9.74 -1.69
CA VAL A 28 2.53 -8.56 -0.92
C VAL A 28 2.55 -7.33 -1.82
N ARG A 29 1.40 -6.70 -2.01
CA ARG A 29 1.29 -5.40 -2.66
C ARG A 29 1.43 -4.29 -1.63
N VAL A 30 2.51 -3.54 -1.72
CA VAL A 30 2.74 -2.38 -0.85
C VAL A 30 1.66 -1.32 -1.08
N ALA A 31 1.10 -0.82 0.01
CA ALA A 31 0.08 0.23 -0.04
C ALA A 31 0.63 1.53 -0.64
N THR A 32 -0.27 2.37 -1.08
CA THR A 32 -0.01 3.71 -1.58
C THR A 32 -1.06 4.67 -1.03
N TRP A 33 -0.82 5.96 -1.12
CA TRP A 33 -1.69 7.02 -0.62
C TRP A 33 -3.13 7.05 -1.16
N LEU A 34 -3.47 6.21 -2.13
CA LEU A 34 -4.81 6.07 -2.71
C LEU A 34 -5.40 4.67 -2.52
N THR A 35 -4.90 3.86 -1.59
CA THR A 35 -5.48 2.53 -1.37
C THR A 35 -6.77 2.60 -0.56
N HIS A 36 -7.74 1.78 -0.98
CA HIS A 36 -8.96 1.53 -0.23
C HIS A 36 -9.44 0.11 -0.52
N LEU A 37 -9.32 -0.78 0.45
CA LEU A 37 -9.55 -2.21 0.27
C LEU A 37 -10.90 -2.57 -0.36
N GLU A 38 -11.98 -1.89 0.03
CA GLU A 38 -13.32 -2.13 -0.53
C GLU A 38 -13.48 -1.51 -1.92
N LEU A 39 -13.05 -0.24 -2.08
CA LEU A 39 -13.28 0.49 -3.33
C LEU A 39 -12.37 0.00 -4.46
N ASP A 40 -11.15 -0.42 -4.15
CA ASP A 40 -10.22 -0.98 -5.15
C ASP A 40 -10.82 -2.22 -5.83
N GLY A 41 -11.49 -3.09 -5.06
CA GLY A 41 -12.15 -4.29 -5.61
C GLY A 41 -13.33 -3.99 -6.55
N ALA A 42 -13.97 -2.82 -6.42
CA ALA A 42 -15.05 -2.35 -7.30
C ALA A 42 -14.53 -1.41 -8.41
N SER A 43 -13.29 -0.94 -8.30
CA SER A 43 -12.71 0.05 -9.20
C SER A 43 -12.45 -0.51 -10.61
N PRO A 44 -12.90 0.15 -11.68
CA PRO A 44 -12.55 -0.25 -13.04
C PRO A 44 -11.04 -0.14 -13.33
N VAL A 45 -10.31 0.63 -12.52
CA VAL A 45 -8.85 0.81 -12.64
C VAL A 45 -8.09 -0.33 -11.96
N TRP A 46 -8.52 -0.76 -10.77
CA TRP A 46 -7.75 -1.70 -9.95
C TRP A 46 -8.25 -3.14 -9.99
N ARG A 47 -9.54 -3.35 -10.24
CA ARG A 47 -10.16 -4.67 -10.18
C ARG A 47 -9.44 -5.72 -11.04
N HIS A 48 -9.15 -5.40 -12.30
CA HIS A 48 -8.49 -6.34 -13.21
C HIS A 48 -7.06 -6.69 -12.77
N TRP A 49 -6.36 -5.77 -12.07
CA TRP A 49 -5.07 -6.03 -11.45
C TRP A 49 -5.20 -7.01 -10.29
N LEU A 50 -6.18 -6.79 -9.42
CA LEU A 50 -6.44 -7.63 -8.26
C LEU A 50 -6.85 -9.04 -8.69
N ASP A 51 -7.76 -9.14 -9.65
CA ASP A 51 -8.20 -10.41 -10.22
C ASP A 51 -7.01 -11.16 -10.85
N GLY A 52 -6.24 -10.51 -11.73
CA GLY A 52 -5.11 -11.14 -12.43
C GLY A 52 -3.94 -11.53 -11.50
N LEU A 53 -3.71 -10.81 -10.43
CA LEU A 53 -2.74 -11.21 -9.40
C LEU A 53 -3.27 -12.37 -8.56
N GLY A 54 -4.55 -12.31 -8.16
CA GLY A 54 -5.20 -13.34 -7.35
C GLY A 54 -5.38 -14.68 -8.05
N ASP A 55 -5.44 -14.70 -9.39
CA ASP A 55 -5.50 -15.93 -10.20
C ASP A 55 -4.23 -16.80 -10.05
N ARG A 56 -3.13 -16.22 -9.63
CA ARG A 56 -1.82 -16.88 -9.59
C ARG A 56 -1.09 -16.78 -8.26
N HIS A 57 -1.58 -15.95 -7.33
CA HIS A 57 -0.91 -15.66 -6.07
C HIS A 57 -1.93 -15.55 -4.93
N THR A 58 -1.47 -15.87 -3.74
CA THR A 58 -2.11 -15.40 -2.51
C THR A 58 -1.65 -13.96 -2.27
N VAL A 59 -2.52 -12.99 -2.54
CA VAL A 59 -2.21 -11.57 -2.52
C VAL A 59 -2.58 -10.95 -1.19
N LEU A 60 -1.59 -10.46 -0.43
CA LEU A 60 -1.79 -9.58 0.71
C LEU A 60 -1.77 -8.13 0.24
N ARG A 61 -2.80 -7.38 0.56
CA ARG A 61 -2.90 -5.93 0.36
C ARG A 61 -3.42 -5.26 1.62
N TYR A 62 -3.06 -4.02 1.82
CA TYR A 62 -3.47 -3.23 2.99
C TYR A 62 -3.67 -1.76 2.61
N ASP A 63 -4.41 -1.05 3.42
CA ASP A 63 -4.57 0.40 3.30
C ASP A 63 -3.44 1.10 4.06
N GLU A 64 -2.77 2.03 3.40
CA GLU A 64 -1.79 2.91 4.05
C GLU A 64 -2.46 3.67 5.20
N ARG A 65 -1.74 3.90 6.31
CA ARG A 65 -2.25 4.76 7.39
C ARG A 65 -2.69 6.12 6.85
N GLY A 66 -3.80 6.63 7.30
CA GLY A 66 -4.43 7.82 6.73
C GLY A 66 -5.19 7.59 5.45
N CYS A 67 -5.35 6.32 5.00
CA CYS A 67 -6.08 5.96 3.79
C CYS A 67 -7.07 4.83 4.05
N GLY A 68 -8.11 4.75 3.22
CA GLY A 68 -9.07 3.66 3.19
C GLY A 68 -9.70 3.36 4.55
N LEU A 69 -9.57 2.12 4.99
CA LEU A 69 -10.10 1.62 6.25
C LEU A 69 -9.08 1.61 7.41
N SER A 70 -7.82 1.98 7.12
CA SER A 70 -6.80 2.17 8.15
C SER A 70 -7.05 3.45 8.94
N GLU A 71 -6.43 3.57 10.12
CA GLU A 71 -6.62 4.72 11.00
C GLU A 71 -6.29 6.04 10.30
N MET A 72 -7.24 6.98 10.37
CA MET A 72 -7.11 8.33 9.83
C MET A 72 -6.29 9.23 10.78
N GLY A 73 -5.63 10.23 10.24
CA GLY A 73 -4.90 11.23 11.05
C GLY A 73 -3.51 10.75 11.49
N ALA A 74 -2.81 10.03 10.62
CA ALA A 74 -1.43 9.62 10.84
C ALA A 74 -0.55 10.78 11.35
N ARG A 75 0.09 10.56 12.50
CA ARG A 75 0.91 11.60 13.17
C ARG A 75 2.27 11.78 12.51
N ASP A 76 2.78 10.75 11.84
CA ASP A 76 4.09 10.75 11.18
C ASP A 76 3.99 10.02 9.83
N PRO A 77 4.00 10.75 8.71
CA PRO A 77 4.00 10.17 7.36
C PRO A 77 5.43 9.84 6.87
N SER A 78 6.33 9.42 7.74
CA SER A 78 7.70 9.07 7.35
C SER A 78 7.79 7.71 6.66
N ALA A 79 8.80 7.54 5.81
CA ALA A 79 9.08 6.26 5.17
C ALA A 79 9.36 5.14 6.20
N GLU A 80 9.96 5.49 7.35
CA GLU A 80 10.23 4.54 8.43
C GLU A 80 8.93 3.96 9.00
N VAL A 81 7.94 4.81 9.22
CA VAL A 81 6.63 4.39 9.72
C VAL A 81 5.92 3.52 8.71
N TRP A 82 5.94 3.85 7.42
CA TRP A 82 5.34 3.01 6.38
C TRP A 82 6.02 1.65 6.22
N VAL A 83 7.34 1.58 6.41
CA VAL A 83 8.04 0.28 6.46
C VAL A 83 7.61 -0.52 7.69
N SER A 84 7.48 0.10 8.86
CA SER A 84 6.99 -0.55 10.07
C SER A 84 5.54 -1.03 9.94
N ASP A 85 4.69 -0.29 9.22
CA ASP A 85 3.33 -0.73 8.90
C ASP A 85 3.32 -1.99 8.03
N LEU A 86 4.18 -2.01 7.00
CA LEU A 86 4.34 -3.18 6.15
C LEU A 86 4.83 -4.39 6.97
N GLU A 87 5.82 -4.21 7.85
CA GLU A 87 6.29 -5.24 8.79
C GLU A 87 5.12 -5.79 9.61
N THR A 88 4.34 -4.90 10.22
CA THR A 88 3.18 -5.26 11.06
C THR A 88 2.15 -6.08 10.29
N VAL A 89 1.79 -5.67 9.08
CA VAL A 89 0.78 -6.36 8.28
C VAL A 89 1.27 -7.74 7.82
N VAL A 90 2.52 -7.85 7.39
CA VAL A 90 3.13 -9.11 6.96
C VAL A 90 3.22 -10.10 8.13
N ASP A 91 3.59 -9.62 9.31
CA ASP A 91 3.67 -10.44 10.53
C ASP A 91 2.30 -10.90 11.01
N ALA A 92 1.27 -10.04 10.89
CA ALA A 92 -0.12 -10.39 11.25
C ALA A 92 -0.69 -11.52 10.39
N VAL A 93 -0.16 -11.72 9.18
CA VAL A 93 -0.54 -12.83 8.27
C VAL A 93 0.37 -14.04 8.44
N GLY A 94 1.55 -13.88 9.07
CA GLY A 94 2.53 -14.95 9.28
C GLY A 94 3.27 -15.33 8.00
N LEU A 95 3.57 -14.35 7.13
CA LEU A 95 4.33 -14.60 5.90
C LEU A 95 5.84 -14.57 6.20
N ASP A 96 6.51 -15.68 6.01
CA ASP A 96 7.98 -15.78 6.18
C ASP A 96 8.73 -15.24 4.98
N ARG A 97 8.33 -15.64 3.77
CA ARG A 97 8.98 -15.25 2.52
C ARG A 97 7.96 -15.06 1.40
N PHE A 98 8.08 -13.97 0.64
CA PHE A 98 7.08 -13.56 -0.35
C PHE A 98 7.67 -12.70 -1.47
N THR A 99 6.97 -12.61 -2.59
CA THR A 99 7.21 -11.62 -3.63
C THR A 99 6.68 -10.27 -3.15
N LEU A 100 7.49 -9.21 -3.26
CA LEU A 100 7.12 -7.86 -2.85
C LEU A 100 6.89 -6.98 -4.09
N LEU A 101 5.65 -6.49 -4.25
CA LEU A 101 5.25 -5.61 -5.35
C LEU A 101 5.12 -4.16 -4.87
N GLY A 102 6.00 -3.30 -5.33
CA GLY A 102 5.96 -1.86 -5.11
C GLY A 102 5.47 -1.12 -6.35
N VAL A 103 4.31 -0.49 -6.25
CA VAL A 103 3.73 0.34 -7.33
C VAL A 103 3.90 1.80 -6.98
N SER A 104 4.40 2.63 -7.93
CA SER A 104 4.54 4.08 -7.76
C SER A 104 5.26 4.45 -6.44
N GLN A 105 4.61 5.18 -5.53
CA GLN A 105 5.11 5.54 -4.20
C GLN A 105 5.50 4.31 -3.37
N GLY A 106 4.70 3.25 -3.41
CA GLY A 106 4.98 2.01 -2.68
C GLY A 106 6.30 1.34 -3.09
N GLY A 107 6.87 1.71 -4.24
CA GLY A 107 8.17 1.22 -4.66
C GLY A 107 9.31 1.63 -3.75
N ALA A 108 9.31 2.85 -3.22
CA ALA A 108 10.34 3.31 -2.27
C ALA A 108 10.27 2.52 -0.96
N ILE A 109 9.06 2.24 -0.48
CA ILE A 109 8.83 1.46 0.74
C ILE A 109 9.21 -0.01 0.51
N ALA A 110 8.87 -0.58 -0.66
CA ALA A 110 9.27 -1.93 -1.03
C ALA A 110 10.79 -2.10 -1.04
N VAL A 111 11.53 -1.14 -1.62
CA VAL A 111 13.00 -1.15 -1.61
C VAL A 111 13.57 -1.05 -0.20
N ALA A 112 13.04 -0.15 0.63
CA ALA A 112 13.47 0.02 2.01
C ALA A 112 13.20 -1.25 2.85
N TYR A 113 12.03 -1.87 2.68
CA TYR A 113 11.70 -3.14 3.32
C TYR A 113 12.65 -4.27 2.87
N ALA A 114 12.86 -4.43 1.55
CA ALA A 114 13.73 -5.48 1.01
C ALA A 114 15.19 -5.32 1.47
N ALA A 115 15.67 -4.08 1.60
CA ALA A 115 17.00 -3.81 2.14
C ALA A 115 17.12 -4.16 3.63
N ARG A 116 16.05 -4.00 4.41
CA ARG A 116 15.99 -4.32 5.84
C ARG A 116 15.79 -5.83 6.08
N HIS A 117 15.03 -6.49 5.23
CA HIS A 117 14.63 -7.90 5.36
C HIS A 117 14.91 -8.71 4.09
N PRO A 118 16.19 -8.83 3.65
CA PRO A 118 16.52 -9.48 2.39
C PRO A 118 16.13 -10.97 2.35
N ASP A 119 16.10 -11.63 3.50
CA ASP A 119 15.75 -13.05 3.59
C ASP A 119 14.23 -13.29 3.44
N ARG A 120 13.41 -12.27 3.69
CA ARG A 120 11.93 -12.33 3.57
C ARG A 120 11.42 -12.04 2.16
N VAL A 121 12.22 -11.41 1.31
CA VAL A 121 11.81 -11.03 -0.06
C VAL A 121 12.38 -12.03 -1.04
N SER A 122 11.51 -12.85 -1.64
CA SER A 122 11.91 -13.79 -2.69
C SER A 122 12.20 -13.09 -4.01
N GLU A 123 11.35 -12.11 -4.34
CA GLU A 123 11.42 -11.29 -5.54
C GLU A 123 10.93 -9.88 -5.23
N LEU A 124 11.59 -8.88 -5.81
CA LEU A 124 11.16 -7.48 -5.74
C LEU A 124 10.70 -7.02 -7.11
N VAL A 125 9.42 -6.72 -7.23
CA VAL A 125 8.80 -6.20 -8.46
C VAL A 125 8.49 -4.72 -8.28
N LEU A 126 9.03 -3.87 -9.15
CA LEU A 126 8.82 -2.43 -9.12
C LEU A 126 8.10 -1.98 -10.40
N TYR A 127 6.90 -1.44 -10.24
CA TYR A 127 6.09 -0.95 -11.36
C TYR A 127 5.83 0.55 -11.25
N GLY A 128 6.30 1.31 -12.23
CA GLY A 128 6.15 2.78 -12.24
C GLY A 128 6.79 3.46 -11.03
N ALA A 129 7.72 2.80 -10.36
CA ALA A 129 8.44 3.31 -9.20
C ALA A 129 9.60 4.22 -9.61
N TYR A 130 10.08 5.01 -8.66
CA TYR A 130 11.21 5.93 -8.90
C TYR A 130 12.18 5.89 -7.72
N ALA A 131 13.48 6.00 -8.05
CA ALA A 131 14.57 5.90 -7.07
C ALA A 131 14.70 7.14 -6.16
N ARG A 132 14.12 8.27 -6.55
CA ARG A 132 14.18 9.52 -5.80
C ARG A 132 12.82 10.16 -5.73
N GLY A 133 12.46 10.62 -4.54
CA GLY A 133 11.24 11.39 -4.33
C GLY A 133 11.19 12.63 -5.23
N ARG A 134 10.01 13.09 -5.49
CA ARG A 134 9.71 14.18 -6.40
C ARG A 134 10.53 15.43 -6.14
N ARG A 135 10.63 15.89 -4.89
CA ARG A 135 11.42 17.06 -4.49
C ARG A 135 12.92 16.92 -4.79
N MET A 136 13.44 15.70 -4.86
CA MET A 136 14.84 15.40 -5.12
C MET A 136 15.15 15.27 -6.63
N ARG A 137 14.14 15.37 -7.50
CA ARG A 137 14.28 15.27 -8.96
C ARG A 137 14.29 16.62 -9.67
N GLY A 138 14.26 17.74 -8.93
CA GLY A 138 14.25 19.10 -9.50
C GLY A 138 12.87 19.45 -10.07
N GLN A 139 11.92 19.78 -9.21
CA GLN A 139 10.52 20.00 -9.60
C GLN A 139 10.28 21.33 -10.32
N GLN A 140 9.32 21.28 -11.26
CA GLN A 140 8.75 22.45 -11.91
C GLN A 140 7.48 22.90 -11.16
N PRO A 141 7.13 24.20 -11.18
CA PRO A 141 5.93 24.74 -10.50
C PRO A 141 4.61 24.06 -10.90
N GLU A 142 4.52 23.58 -12.15
CA GLU A 142 3.35 22.85 -12.64
C GLU A 142 3.12 21.54 -11.88
N GLU A 143 4.20 20.93 -11.39
CA GLU A 143 4.10 19.72 -10.60
C GLU A 143 3.54 19.97 -9.19
N ASP A 144 3.82 21.12 -8.58
CA ASP A 144 3.25 21.49 -7.28
C ASP A 144 1.75 21.77 -7.40
N ALA A 145 1.31 22.37 -8.51
CA ALA A 145 -0.11 22.53 -8.81
C ALA A 145 -0.83 21.18 -9.00
N LEU A 146 -0.17 20.22 -9.67
CA LEU A 146 -0.70 18.86 -9.79
C LEU A 146 -0.83 18.16 -8.44
N VAL A 147 0.17 18.32 -7.54
CA VAL A 147 0.07 17.75 -6.18
C VAL A 147 -1.09 18.37 -5.40
N ALA A 148 -1.24 19.69 -5.44
CA ALA A 148 -2.34 20.37 -4.76
C ALA A 148 -3.71 19.90 -5.30
N PHE A 149 -3.82 19.71 -6.61
CA PHE A 149 -5.01 19.14 -7.25
C PHE A 149 -5.26 17.69 -6.78
N MET A 150 -4.24 16.86 -6.77
CA MET A 150 -4.33 15.47 -6.32
C MET A 150 -4.71 15.38 -4.84
N GLN A 151 -4.18 16.26 -3.98
CA GLN A 151 -4.58 16.36 -2.57
C GLN A 151 -6.06 16.73 -2.43
N THR A 152 -6.54 17.68 -3.22
CA THR A 152 -7.95 18.04 -3.22
C THR A 152 -8.86 16.86 -3.63
N LEU A 153 -8.44 16.07 -4.61
CA LEU A 153 -9.15 14.85 -5.00
C LEU A 153 -9.13 13.81 -3.89
N THR A 154 -7.99 13.65 -3.21
CA THR A 154 -7.83 12.72 -2.09
C THR A 154 -8.73 13.11 -0.93
N ASP A 155 -8.73 14.37 -0.53
CA ASP A 155 -9.59 14.89 0.53
C ASP A 155 -11.08 14.66 0.19
N GLY A 156 -11.47 14.89 -1.06
CA GLY A 156 -12.83 14.62 -1.54
C GLY A 156 -13.18 13.13 -1.62
N TYR A 157 -12.20 12.27 -1.86
CA TYR A 157 -12.39 10.82 -1.92
C TYR A 157 -12.42 10.19 -0.52
N MET A 158 -11.55 10.70 0.37
CA MET A 158 -11.39 10.21 1.73
C MET A 158 -12.48 10.72 2.69
N SER A 159 -13.09 11.88 2.39
CA SER A 159 -14.15 12.49 3.19
C SER A 159 -15.55 11.92 2.92
N ARG A 160 -15.69 10.98 1.99
CA ARG A 160 -16.95 10.27 1.80
C ARG A 160 -17.14 9.32 2.98
N GLU A 161 -17.82 9.82 4.01
CA GLU A 161 -18.42 8.98 5.03
C GLU A 161 -19.25 7.91 4.30
N THR A 162 -18.94 6.66 4.55
CA THR A 162 -19.77 5.54 4.11
C THR A 162 -21.11 5.68 4.84
N PRO A 163 -22.25 5.68 4.15
CA PRO A 163 -23.57 5.78 4.80
C PRO A 163 -23.84 4.60 5.71
#